data_8feec3bbb85d0295b70067c852a1e1bb
#
_entry.id   8feec3bbb85d0295b70067c852a1e1bb
#
_cell.length_a   1.000
_cell.length_b   1.000
_cell.length_c   1.000
_cell.angle_alpha   90.00
_cell.angle_beta   90.00
_cell.angle_gamma   90.00
#
_symmetry.space_group_name_H-M   'P 1'
#
loop_
_entity.id
_entity.type
_entity.pdbx_description
1 polymer ?
#
loop_
_entity_poly.entity_id
_entity_poly.type
_entity_poly.pdbx_seq_one_letter_code
_entity_poly.pdbx_strand_id
1 'polypeptide(L)'
;MLLTRALFIFYVTVVALPAKANDEAYLYVLGVAQDAGYPQAGCYQAHCMPGWEDPSLRRGATSIALIDPAAKTKYLFEATPNLPAQLYALEKEAPSEDYTFDGVFLTHAHMGHYGGLMFLGHEAMGGKNIPVYAMPRMQSYLRSNGPWSQLVEFNNIALQPLAHNKAVTLAGVSVTPLLVPHRDEFSETVGYLIKGANKSALFIPDINKWSVWETEIAQIIQTVDYALLDATFYGDGELPGRDMSKVPHPLVTETMQALSGLSVEDRNKVWFIHMNHTNPLLNPDSEEANTVRANGFNIAVEGIRLPL
;
A
#
# COMPACT_ATOMS: atom_id res chain seq x y z
N MET A 1 35.62 11.93 -73.60
CA MET A 1 34.45 12.45 -72.94
C MET A 1 34.09 11.54 -71.77
N LEU A 2 34.69 11.80 -70.59
CA LEU A 2 34.38 11.01 -69.37
C LEU A 2 33.27 11.71 -68.61
N LEU A 3 32.12 11.05 -68.42
CA LEU A 3 31.02 11.46 -67.55
C LEU A 3 31.29 10.99 -66.13
N THR A 4 31.61 11.91 -65.24
CA THR A 4 31.67 11.67 -63.77
C THR A 4 30.25 11.70 -63.19
N ARG A 5 29.77 10.54 -62.73
CA ARG A 5 28.51 10.47 -61.98
C ARG A 5 28.80 10.82 -60.50
N ALA A 6 28.23 11.93 -60.00
CA ALA A 6 28.24 12.28 -58.59
C ALA A 6 27.18 11.47 -57.85
N LEU A 7 27.62 10.70 -56.85
CA LEU A 7 26.73 9.94 -55.94
C LEU A 7 26.36 10.82 -54.77
N PHE A 8 25.11 11.28 -54.69
CA PHE A 8 24.55 11.99 -53.52
C PHE A 8 24.12 10.98 -52.47
N ILE A 9 24.85 10.91 -51.35
CA ILE A 9 24.46 10.14 -50.17
C ILE A 9 23.57 11.02 -49.28
N PHE A 10 22.29 10.69 -49.20
CA PHE A 10 21.37 11.31 -48.26
C PHE A 10 21.58 10.67 -46.87
N TYR A 11 22.10 11.45 -45.91
CA TYR A 11 22.08 11.08 -44.50
C TYR A 11 20.67 11.36 -43.95
N VAL A 12 19.91 10.31 -43.67
CA VAL A 12 18.67 10.41 -42.87
C VAL A 12 19.07 10.39 -41.40
N THR A 13 19.08 11.58 -40.79
CA THR A 13 19.20 11.70 -39.33
C THR A 13 17.87 11.26 -38.71
N VAL A 14 17.84 10.05 -38.16
CA VAL A 14 16.74 9.60 -37.28
C VAL A 14 16.90 10.36 -35.97
N VAL A 15 16.09 11.41 -35.79
CA VAL A 15 15.92 12.07 -34.49
C VAL A 15 15.11 11.11 -33.63
N ALA A 16 15.79 10.40 -32.72
CA ALA A 16 15.11 9.67 -31.66
C ALA A 16 14.38 10.70 -30.80
N LEU A 17 13.05 10.72 -30.88
CA LEU A 17 12.22 11.46 -29.92
C LEU A 17 12.51 10.83 -28.54
N PRO A 18 12.76 11.65 -27.48
CA PRO A 18 12.85 11.12 -26.14
C PRO A 18 11.55 10.34 -25.87
N ALA A 19 11.68 9.11 -25.36
CA ALA A 19 10.55 8.37 -24.86
C ALA A 19 9.86 9.30 -23.84
N LYS A 20 8.56 9.59 -24.05
CA LYS A 20 7.75 10.30 -23.07
C LYS A 20 7.93 9.54 -21.75
N ALA A 21 8.43 10.21 -20.72
CA ALA A 21 8.33 9.70 -19.37
C ALA A 21 6.84 9.35 -19.16
N ASN A 22 6.57 8.20 -18.58
CA ASN A 22 5.21 7.74 -18.37
C ASN A 22 4.56 8.74 -17.40
N ASP A 23 3.73 9.65 -17.90
CA ASP A 23 3.03 10.67 -17.10
C ASP A 23 1.86 10.05 -16.31
N GLU A 24 1.71 8.73 -16.36
CA GLU A 24 0.63 7.98 -15.72
C GLU A 24 0.87 7.85 -14.22
N ALA A 25 -0.15 8.16 -13.42
CA ALA A 25 -0.10 7.94 -11.99
C ALA A 25 0.06 6.45 -11.66
N TYR A 26 0.73 6.14 -10.55
CA TYR A 26 0.95 4.75 -10.14
C TYR A 26 1.00 4.60 -8.62
N LEU A 27 0.71 3.38 -8.16
CA LEU A 27 0.98 2.98 -6.78
C LEU A 27 2.38 2.39 -6.68
N TYR A 28 3.05 2.70 -5.57
CA TYR A 28 4.38 2.18 -5.22
C TYR A 28 4.33 1.52 -3.85
N VAL A 29 4.73 0.25 -3.74
CA VAL A 29 4.67 -0.50 -2.49
C VAL A 29 5.88 -0.17 -1.62
N LEU A 30 5.64 0.35 -0.41
CA LEU A 30 6.65 0.81 0.55
C LEU A 30 6.86 -0.13 1.73
N GLY A 31 5.94 -1.05 1.97
CA GLY A 31 5.98 -2.02 3.04
C GLY A 31 4.90 -3.06 2.88
N VAL A 32 5.15 -4.27 3.35
CA VAL A 32 4.27 -5.43 3.13
C VAL A 32 3.96 -6.24 4.38
N ALA A 33 4.66 -5.97 5.49
CA ALA A 33 4.46 -6.69 6.73
C ALA A 33 3.39 -6.05 7.62
N GLN A 34 2.80 -6.81 8.55
CA GLN A 34 1.84 -6.31 9.52
C GLN A 34 2.51 -5.35 10.50
N ASP A 35 1.77 -4.36 10.93
CA ASP A 35 1.91 -3.43 12.06
C ASP A 35 3.31 -2.82 12.27
N ALA A 36 4.31 -3.60 12.63
CA ALA A 36 5.62 -3.09 13.01
C ALA A 36 6.78 -3.61 12.13
N GLY A 37 6.44 -4.27 11.03
CA GLY A 37 7.43 -4.80 10.10
C GLY A 37 7.94 -6.21 10.46
N TYR A 38 8.84 -6.71 9.61
CA TYR A 38 9.57 -7.97 9.81
C TYR A 38 11.07 -7.69 9.86
N PRO A 39 11.82 -8.25 10.82
CA PRO A 39 11.33 -9.02 11.97
C PRO A 39 10.56 -8.16 12.96
N GLN A 40 9.60 -8.77 13.67
CA GLN A 40 8.81 -8.07 14.68
C GLN A 40 9.61 -7.81 15.95
N ALA A 41 9.40 -6.66 16.57
CA ALA A 41 10.05 -6.29 17.82
C ALA A 41 9.83 -7.37 18.91
N GLY A 42 10.92 -7.82 19.53
CA GLY A 42 10.91 -8.86 20.56
C GLY A 42 10.77 -10.30 20.03
N CYS A 43 10.65 -10.51 18.74
CA CYS A 43 10.68 -11.84 18.13
C CYS A 43 12.13 -12.27 17.83
N TYR A 44 12.61 -13.28 18.59
CA TYR A 44 13.92 -13.92 18.41
C TYR A 44 13.77 -15.40 18.07
N GLN A 45 12.63 -15.80 17.52
CA GLN A 45 12.36 -17.15 17.07
C GLN A 45 13.02 -17.42 15.70
N ALA A 46 13.14 -18.69 15.33
CA ALA A 46 13.82 -19.11 14.10
C ALA A 46 13.31 -18.37 12.83
N HIS A 47 12.01 -18.09 12.74
CA HIS A 47 11.43 -17.37 11.59
C HIS A 47 11.75 -15.86 11.58
N CYS A 48 12.14 -15.25 12.71
CA CYS A 48 12.52 -13.84 12.78
C CYS A 48 14.04 -13.62 12.65
N MET A 49 14.85 -14.61 13.04
CA MET A 49 16.32 -14.45 13.08
C MET A 49 16.93 -14.03 11.75
N PRO A 50 16.50 -14.60 10.58
CA PRO A 50 17.06 -14.17 9.30
C PRO A 50 16.98 -12.66 9.07
N GLY A 51 15.87 -12.01 9.41
CA GLY A 51 15.72 -10.55 9.26
C GLY A 51 16.54 -9.74 10.28
N TRP A 52 16.88 -10.30 11.45
CA TRP A 52 17.79 -9.65 12.40
C TRP A 52 19.25 -9.72 11.92
N GLU A 53 19.64 -10.84 11.32
CA GLU A 53 21.00 -11.10 10.86
C GLU A 53 21.29 -10.46 9.50
N ASP A 54 20.31 -10.44 8.58
CA ASP A 54 20.43 -9.83 7.26
C ASP A 54 19.40 -8.70 7.06
N PRO A 55 19.84 -7.42 7.05
CA PRO A 55 18.96 -6.29 6.82
C PRO A 55 18.20 -6.32 5.47
N SER A 56 18.70 -7.02 4.45
CA SER A 56 18.06 -7.13 3.14
C SER A 56 16.76 -7.97 3.19
N LEU A 57 16.62 -8.81 4.20
CA LEU A 57 15.43 -9.63 4.43
C LEU A 57 14.35 -8.91 5.26
N ARG A 58 14.64 -7.71 5.77
CA ARG A 58 13.66 -6.92 6.51
C ARG A 58 12.56 -6.43 5.60
N ARG A 59 11.34 -6.33 6.16
CA ARG A 59 10.17 -5.76 5.47
C ARG A 59 9.53 -4.70 6.35
N GLY A 60 9.22 -3.57 5.75
CA GLY A 60 8.50 -2.49 6.41
C GLY A 60 7.04 -2.86 6.66
N ALA A 61 6.44 -2.19 7.64
CA ALA A 61 5.01 -2.26 7.87
C ALA A 61 4.24 -1.76 6.64
N THR A 62 3.06 -2.32 6.41
CA THR A 62 2.28 -2.11 5.19
C THR A 62 1.99 -0.65 4.92
N SER A 63 2.49 -0.17 3.80
CA SER A 63 2.21 1.16 3.26
C SER A 63 2.39 1.15 1.75
N ILE A 64 1.59 1.94 1.06
CA ILE A 64 1.75 2.22 -0.37
C ILE A 64 1.81 3.72 -0.59
N ALA A 65 2.48 4.16 -1.64
CA ALA A 65 2.43 5.54 -2.11
C ALA A 65 1.62 5.63 -3.39
N LEU A 66 0.88 6.73 -3.55
CA LEU A 66 0.35 7.19 -4.83
C LEU A 66 1.29 8.29 -5.35
N ILE A 67 1.82 8.10 -6.54
CA ILE A 67 2.69 9.06 -7.22
C ILE A 67 2.02 9.48 -8.51
N ASP A 68 1.83 10.78 -8.69
CA ASP A 68 1.26 11.38 -9.90
C ASP A 68 2.34 12.24 -10.58
N PRO A 69 3.02 11.73 -11.63
CA PRO A 69 4.05 12.47 -12.33
C PRO A 69 3.52 13.70 -13.09
N ALA A 70 2.27 13.65 -13.57
CA ALA A 70 1.67 14.78 -14.27
C ALA A 70 1.37 15.95 -13.33
N ALA A 71 0.85 15.66 -12.13
CA ALA A 71 0.60 16.65 -11.09
C ALA A 71 1.84 16.98 -10.25
N LYS A 72 2.90 16.18 -10.34
CA LYS A 72 4.10 16.25 -9.50
C LYS A 72 3.80 16.16 -8.01
N THR A 73 2.91 15.24 -7.64
CA THR A 73 2.45 15.03 -6.27
C THR A 73 2.69 13.58 -5.83
N LYS A 74 2.89 13.40 -4.53
CA LYS A 74 3.03 12.09 -3.89
C LYS A 74 2.24 12.06 -2.58
N TYR A 75 1.54 10.95 -2.35
CA TYR A 75 0.72 10.68 -1.15
C TYR A 75 1.11 9.35 -0.54
N LEU A 76 0.93 9.20 0.77
CA LEU A 76 1.03 7.91 1.45
C LEU A 76 -0.34 7.36 1.82
N PHE A 77 -0.47 6.06 1.81
CA PHE A 77 -1.50 5.32 2.51
C PHE A 77 -0.82 4.60 3.67
N GLU A 78 -1.23 4.92 4.86
CA GLU A 78 -0.67 4.59 6.17
C GLU A 78 0.57 5.41 6.57
N ALA A 79 0.59 5.78 7.86
CA ALA A 79 1.75 6.34 8.54
C ALA A 79 2.27 5.32 9.56
N THR A 80 3.06 4.38 9.11
CA THR A 80 3.52 3.23 9.89
C THR A 80 4.66 3.57 10.85
N PRO A 81 5.00 2.72 11.82
CA PRO A 81 6.22 2.89 12.63
C PRO A 81 7.51 2.96 11.81
N ASN A 82 7.50 2.47 10.56
CA ASN A 82 8.63 2.55 9.63
C ASN A 82 8.64 3.82 8.77
N LEU A 83 7.79 4.82 9.06
CA LEU A 83 7.62 6.04 8.25
C LEU A 83 8.95 6.70 7.82
N PRO A 84 9.98 6.87 8.67
CA PRO A 84 11.21 7.50 8.23
C PRO A 84 11.92 6.75 7.09
N ALA A 85 11.96 5.42 7.14
CA ALA A 85 12.55 4.60 6.08
C ALA A 85 11.68 4.60 4.82
N GLN A 86 10.36 4.60 4.97
CA GLN A 86 9.39 4.66 3.87
C GLN A 86 9.43 6.01 3.16
N LEU A 87 9.54 7.12 3.88
CA LEU A 87 9.76 8.44 3.28
C LEU A 87 11.08 8.49 2.51
N TYR A 88 12.14 7.88 3.02
CA TYR A 88 13.42 7.81 2.30
C TYR A 88 13.34 6.93 1.03
N ALA A 89 12.62 5.82 1.08
CA ALA A 89 12.35 5.00 -0.10
C ALA A 89 11.54 5.79 -1.14
N LEU A 90 10.52 6.52 -0.69
CA LEU A 90 9.70 7.40 -1.54
C LEU A 90 10.51 8.56 -2.11
N GLU A 91 11.47 9.11 -1.36
CA GLU A 91 12.38 10.16 -1.85
C GLU A 91 13.27 9.68 -2.99
N LYS A 92 13.73 8.42 -2.94
CA LYS A 92 14.50 7.83 -4.04
C LYS A 92 13.64 7.55 -5.28
N GLU A 93 12.36 7.26 -5.09
CA GLU A 93 11.41 6.95 -6.15
C GLU A 93 10.85 8.21 -6.81
N ALA A 94 10.48 9.20 -6.02
CA ALA A 94 9.88 10.47 -6.43
C ALA A 94 10.53 11.62 -5.63
N PRO A 95 11.69 12.15 -6.08
CA PRO A 95 12.46 13.14 -5.33
C PRO A 95 11.68 14.42 -5.02
N SER A 96 11.90 15.00 -3.82
CA SER A 96 11.21 16.22 -3.36
C SER A 96 11.59 17.50 -4.12
N GLU A 97 12.65 17.47 -4.92
CA GLU A 97 12.96 18.54 -5.87
C GLU A 97 11.99 18.57 -7.06
N ASP A 98 11.33 17.45 -7.38
CA ASP A 98 10.37 17.32 -8.49
C ASP A 98 8.93 17.11 -8.01
N TYR A 99 8.72 16.53 -6.81
CA TYR A 99 7.41 16.11 -6.30
C TYR A 99 7.12 16.71 -4.93
N THR A 100 5.91 17.25 -4.75
CA THR A 100 5.42 17.66 -3.43
C THR A 100 4.81 16.46 -2.67
N PHE A 101 5.06 16.40 -1.36
CA PHE A 101 4.41 15.46 -0.47
C PHE A 101 3.08 16.05 0.02
N ASP A 102 1.96 15.63 -0.57
CA ASP A 102 0.65 16.27 -0.43
C ASP A 102 -0.30 15.54 0.55
N GLY A 103 0.20 14.56 1.28
CA GLY A 103 -0.54 14.05 2.43
C GLY A 103 -0.48 12.55 2.67
N VAL A 104 -1.23 12.15 3.69
CA VAL A 104 -1.36 10.76 4.16
C VAL A 104 -2.82 10.39 4.28
N PHE A 105 -3.19 9.22 3.76
CA PHE A 105 -4.50 8.58 3.95
C PHE A 105 -4.39 7.52 5.03
N LEU A 106 -5.24 7.55 6.04
CA LEU A 106 -5.25 6.60 7.15
C LEU A 106 -6.43 5.64 7.01
N THR A 107 -6.21 4.35 7.22
CA THR A 107 -7.29 3.36 7.23
C THR A 107 -7.99 3.31 8.58
N HIS A 108 -7.27 3.22 9.69
CA HIS A 108 -7.83 3.08 11.04
C HIS A 108 -6.80 3.35 12.16
N ALA A 109 -7.26 3.31 13.40
CA ALA A 109 -6.48 3.67 14.59
C ALA A 109 -5.82 2.45 15.28
N HIS A 110 -5.20 1.52 14.53
CA HIS A 110 -4.23 0.59 15.08
C HIS A 110 -2.81 1.11 14.88
N MET A 111 -1.93 0.91 15.85
CA MET A 111 -0.63 1.57 15.93
C MET A 111 0.24 1.38 14.68
N GLY A 112 0.12 0.24 14.02
CA GLY A 112 0.83 -0.07 12.78
C GLY A 112 0.48 0.86 11.60
N HIS A 113 -0.71 1.48 11.63
CA HIS A 113 -1.28 2.23 10.51
C HIS A 113 -1.18 3.75 10.67
N TYR A 114 -1.05 4.25 11.90
CA TYR A 114 -0.97 5.70 12.15
C TYR A 114 0.14 6.13 13.10
N GLY A 115 0.79 5.17 13.79
CA GLY A 115 1.81 5.45 14.81
C GLY A 115 2.95 6.34 14.30
N GLY A 116 3.30 6.21 13.04
CA GLY A 116 4.34 7.01 12.39
C GLY A 116 4.00 8.49 12.20
N LEU A 117 2.74 8.92 12.40
CA LEU A 117 2.40 10.35 12.37
C LEU A 117 3.25 11.17 13.33
N MET A 118 3.75 10.56 14.42
CA MET A 118 4.65 11.22 15.36
C MET A 118 5.89 11.83 14.67
N PHE A 119 6.36 11.22 13.59
CA PHE A 119 7.53 11.70 12.86
C PHE A 119 7.25 12.97 12.01
N LEU A 120 5.99 13.35 11.83
CA LEU A 120 5.62 14.61 11.19
C LEU A 120 5.72 15.80 12.17
N GLY A 121 5.85 15.54 13.47
CA GLY A 121 5.93 16.52 14.53
C GLY A 121 7.20 17.37 14.52
N HIS A 122 7.21 18.41 15.34
CA HIS A 122 8.31 19.38 15.37
C HIS A 122 9.61 18.81 15.98
N GLU A 123 9.53 17.73 16.78
CA GLU A 123 10.71 17.03 17.29
C GLU A 123 11.41 16.15 16.24
N ALA A 124 10.80 15.97 15.06
CA ALA A 124 11.33 15.15 13.97
C ALA A 124 11.34 15.92 12.65
N MET A 125 10.35 15.72 11.78
CA MET A 125 10.30 16.34 10.45
C MET A 125 9.98 17.84 10.50
N GLY A 126 9.28 18.32 11.53
CA GLY A 126 8.80 19.69 11.62
C GLY A 126 7.79 20.04 10.51
N GLY A 127 6.92 19.11 10.19
CA GLY A 127 5.89 19.26 9.16
C GLY A 127 5.06 20.52 9.35
N LYS A 128 4.55 21.07 8.25
CA LYS A 128 3.71 22.29 8.26
C LYS A 128 2.45 22.02 7.47
N ASN A 129 1.31 21.85 8.20
CA ASN A 129 0.00 21.59 7.64
C ASN A 129 -0.04 20.42 6.65
N ILE A 130 0.72 19.35 6.93
CA ILE A 130 0.70 18.16 6.08
C ILE A 130 -0.71 17.58 6.11
N PRO A 131 -1.40 17.43 4.95
CA PRO A 131 -2.75 16.91 4.91
C PRO A 131 -2.81 15.46 5.43
N VAL A 132 -3.71 15.18 6.37
CA VAL A 132 -4.00 13.84 6.86
C VAL A 132 -5.47 13.55 6.65
N TYR A 133 -5.75 12.71 5.66
CA TYR A 133 -7.08 12.29 5.27
C TYR A 133 -7.56 11.16 6.18
N ALA A 134 -8.65 11.39 6.88
CA ALA A 134 -9.14 10.46 7.89
C ALA A 134 -10.67 10.51 8.04
N MET A 135 -11.26 9.39 8.41
CA MET A 135 -12.68 9.27 8.74
C MET A 135 -13.03 10.06 10.02
N PRO A 136 -14.29 10.44 10.26
CA PRO A 136 -14.67 11.35 11.35
C PRO A 136 -14.23 10.91 12.75
N ARG A 137 -14.38 9.61 13.11
CA ARG A 137 -13.93 9.11 14.42
C ARG A 137 -12.41 9.15 14.54
N MET A 138 -11.68 8.80 13.45
CA MET A 138 -10.23 8.91 13.40
C MET A 138 -9.77 10.35 13.60
N GLN A 139 -10.42 11.33 12.98
CA GLN A 139 -10.12 12.74 13.20
C GLN A 139 -10.37 13.17 14.66
N SER A 140 -11.50 12.74 15.23
CA SER A 140 -11.81 13.01 16.64
C SER A 140 -10.75 12.41 17.56
N TYR A 141 -10.35 11.17 17.28
CA TYR A 141 -9.30 10.48 18.03
C TYR A 141 -7.98 11.25 17.99
N LEU A 142 -7.51 11.66 16.82
CA LEU A 142 -6.27 12.42 16.66
C LEU A 142 -6.33 13.80 17.35
N ARG A 143 -7.49 14.46 17.39
CA ARG A 143 -7.66 15.77 18.04
C ARG A 143 -7.69 15.69 19.57
N SER A 144 -8.19 14.58 20.13
CA SER A 144 -8.49 14.47 21.55
C SER A 144 -7.48 13.64 22.35
N ASN A 145 -6.54 12.95 21.69
CA ASN A 145 -5.58 12.09 22.37
C ASN A 145 -4.14 12.56 22.14
N GLY A 146 -3.42 12.78 23.24
CA GLY A 146 -1.97 12.97 23.17
C GLY A 146 -1.24 11.66 22.83
N PRO A 147 -0.08 11.72 22.14
CA PRO A 147 0.57 12.96 21.66
C PRO A 147 0.04 13.49 20.32
N TRP A 148 -0.92 12.81 19.69
CA TRP A 148 -1.41 13.13 18.33
C TRP A 148 -2.08 14.49 18.26
N SER A 149 -2.81 14.91 19.31
CA SER A 149 -3.46 16.23 19.39
C SER A 149 -2.45 17.37 19.23
N GLN A 150 -1.23 17.19 19.72
CA GLN A 150 -0.15 18.15 19.59
C GLN A 150 0.25 18.42 18.13
N LEU A 151 0.20 17.39 17.27
CA LEU A 151 0.47 17.55 15.83
C LEU A 151 -0.55 18.47 15.16
N VAL A 152 -1.82 18.39 15.61
CA VAL A 152 -2.92 19.25 15.12
C VAL A 152 -2.77 20.66 15.68
N GLU A 153 -2.55 20.79 16.99
CA GLU A 153 -2.41 22.08 17.68
C GLU A 153 -1.23 22.91 17.15
N PHE A 154 -0.12 22.26 16.84
CA PHE A 154 1.07 22.92 16.30
C PHE A 154 1.06 23.08 14.79
N ASN A 155 -0.04 22.69 14.12
CA ASN A 155 -0.16 22.71 12.66
C ASN A 155 0.94 21.91 11.95
N ASN A 156 1.43 20.84 12.56
CA ASN A 156 2.29 19.89 11.86
C ASN A 156 1.48 19.12 10.83
N ILE A 157 0.23 18.76 11.19
CA ILE A 157 -0.73 18.11 10.29
C ILE A 157 -2.01 18.93 10.18
N ALA A 158 -2.70 18.80 9.04
CA ALA A 158 -4.01 19.40 8.77
C ALA A 158 -5.02 18.28 8.43
N LEU A 159 -5.94 17.99 9.34
CA LEU A 159 -6.91 16.92 9.15
C LEU A 159 -7.90 17.24 8.03
N GLN A 160 -8.00 16.34 7.05
CA GLN A 160 -8.90 16.40 5.89
C GLN A 160 -10.01 15.35 6.06
N PRO A 161 -11.29 15.75 5.95
CA PRO A 161 -12.39 14.82 6.20
C PRO A 161 -12.59 13.83 5.07
N LEU A 162 -12.74 12.56 5.42
CA LEU A 162 -13.23 11.49 4.55
C LEU A 162 -14.67 11.13 4.91
N ALA A 163 -15.40 10.58 3.94
CA ALA A 163 -16.72 10.00 4.17
C ALA A 163 -16.90 8.76 3.29
N HIS A 164 -17.53 7.73 3.86
CA HIS A 164 -17.79 6.48 3.15
C HIS A 164 -18.41 6.70 1.77
N ASN A 165 -17.87 6.05 0.75
CA ASN A 165 -18.30 6.14 -0.64
C ASN A 165 -18.27 7.57 -1.25
N LYS A 166 -17.50 8.50 -0.66
CA LYS A 166 -17.29 9.84 -1.22
C LYS A 166 -15.86 9.98 -1.70
N ALA A 167 -15.71 10.15 -3.00
CA ALA A 167 -14.40 10.32 -3.61
C ALA A 167 -13.76 11.66 -3.23
N VAL A 168 -12.48 11.62 -2.89
CA VAL A 168 -11.58 12.77 -2.88
C VAL A 168 -10.86 12.80 -4.21
N THR A 169 -10.89 13.93 -4.91
CA THR A 169 -10.19 14.11 -6.19
C THR A 169 -8.82 14.74 -5.94
N LEU A 170 -7.78 14.07 -6.40
CA LEU A 170 -6.38 14.47 -6.31
C LEU A 170 -5.86 14.64 -7.74
N ALA A 171 -5.98 15.86 -8.28
CA ALA A 171 -5.62 16.13 -9.69
C ALA A 171 -6.25 15.09 -10.65
N GLY A 172 -5.48 14.17 -11.21
CA GLY A 172 -5.94 13.12 -12.14
C GLY A 172 -6.43 11.82 -11.51
N VAL A 173 -6.35 11.69 -10.17
CA VAL A 173 -6.69 10.46 -9.44
C VAL A 173 -7.81 10.71 -8.46
N SER A 174 -8.70 9.75 -8.25
CA SER A 174 -9.70 9.78 -7.19
C SER A 174 -9.48 8.68 -6.16
N VAL A 175 -9.68 9.01 -4.89
CA VAL A 175 -9.54 8.10 -3.74
C VAL A 175 -10.86 8.04 -3.00
N THR A 176 -11.48 6.86 -2.93
CA THR A 176 -12.78 6.65 -2.29
C THR A 176 -12.62 5.71 -1.09
N PRO A 177 -12.90 6.15 0.14
CA PRO A 177 -12.88 5.27 1.31
C PRO A 177 -14.11 4.37 1.33
N LEU A 178 -13.89 3.08 1.58
CA LEU A 178 -14.89 2.04 1.72
C LEU A 178 -14.86 1.51 3.15
N LEU A 179 -15.96 1.62 3.90
CA LEU A 179 -16.03 1.01 5.22
C LEU A 179 -15.87 -0.51 5.11
N VAL A 180 -14.99 -1.06 5.94
CA VAL A 180 -14.76 -2.50 6.07
C VAL A 180 -14.91 -2.92 7.53
N PRO A 181 -15.42 -4.13 7.81
CA PRO A 181 -15.52 -4.64 9.18
C PRO A 181 -14.12 -4.92 9.73
N HIS A 182 -13.82 -4.37 10.90
CA HIS A 182 -12.59 -4.64 11.65
C HIS A 182 -12.80 -4.28 13.12
N ARG A 183 -11.77 -4.46 13.95
CA ARG A 183 -11.78 -3.95 15.34
C ARG A 183 -11.65 -2.44 15.29
N ASP A 184 -12.76 -1.76 15.50
CA ASP A 184 -12.88 -0.30 15.36
C ASP A 184 -13.07 0.40 16.74
N GLU A 185 -12.23 0.07 17.70
CA GLU A 185 -12.31 0.59 19.07
C GLU A 185 -12.22 2.12 19.10
N PHE A 186 -11.34 2.71 18.29
CA PHE A 186 -11.05 4.15 18.32
C PHE A 186 -11.47 4.91 17.06
N SER A 187 -11.58 4.23 15.95
CA SER A 187 -11.92 4.85 14.65
C SER A 187 -12.80 3.94 13.81
N GLU A 188 -13.33 4.44 12.72
CA GLU A 188 -13.78 3.59 11.62
C GLU A 188 -12.57 2.86 11.03
N THR A 189 -12.81 1.72 10.35
CA THR A 189 -11.82 1.08 9.48
C THR A 189 -12.29 1.19 8.04
N VAL A 190 -11.38 1.62 7.15
CA VAL A 190 -11.66 1.74 5.71
C VAL A 190 -10.57 1.08 4.89
N GLY A 191 -10.97 0.53 3.74
CA GLY A 191 -10.10 0.35 2.59
C GLY A 191 -10.28 1.50 1.61
N TYR A 192 -9.48 1.53 0.55
CA TYR A 192 -9.52 2.58 -0.47
C TYR A 192 -9.68 2.01 -1.86
N LEU A 193 -10.64 2.57 -2.62
CA LEU A 193 -10.71 2.41 -4.06
C LEU A 193 -10.00 3.62 -4.70
N ILE A 194 -8.92 3.36 -5.42
CA ILE A 194 -8.06 4.37 -6.04
C ILE A 194 -8.21 4.24 -7.55
N LYS A 195 -8.66 5.31 -8.22
CA LYS A 195 -8.88 5.31 -9.67
C LYS A 195 -8.03 6.37 -10.34
N GLY A 196 -7.14 5.94 -11.20
CA GLY A 196 -6.41 6.79 -12.12
C GLY A 196 -7.15 6.99 -13.44
N ALA A 197 -6.40 7.42 -14.46
CA ALA A 197 -6.95 7.70 -15.78
C ALA A 197 -7.35 6.42 -16.54
N ASN A 198 -6.58 5.35 -16.40
CA ASN A 198 -6.73 4.14 -17.18
C ASN A 198 -7.08 2.92 -16.33
N LYS A 199 -6.59 2.87 -15.10
CA LYS A 199 -6.73 1.72 -14.21
C LYS A 199 -7.12 2.12 -12.81
N SER A 200 -7.50 1.11 -12.04
CA SER A 200 -7.97 1.26 -10.67
C SER A 200 -7.39 0.20 -9.75
N ALA A 201 -7.23 0.55 -8.48
CA ALA A 201 -6.75 -0.34 -7.44
C ALA A 201 -7.66 -0.32 -6.22
N LEU A 202 -7.84 -1.47 -5.60
CA LEU A 202 -8.42 -1.64 -4.28
C LEU A 202 -7.28 -1.88 -3.28
N PHE A 203 -7.28 -1.15 -2.17
CA PHE A 203 -6.34 -1.34 -1.06
C PHE A 203 -7.10 -1.59 0.23
N ILE A 204 -7.09 -2.83 0.72
CA ILE A 204 -7.71 -3.26 1.99
C ILE A 204 -6.64 -4.03 2.76
N PRO A 205 -5.76 -3.34 3.50
CA PRO A 205 -4.66 -3.99 4.22
C PRO A 205 -5.13 -4.74 5.46
N ASP A 206 -6.24 -4.33 6.04
CA ASP A 206 -6.74 -4.89 7.28
C ASP A 206 -8.28 -4.97 7.29
N ILE A 207 -8.81 -6.16 7.52
CA ILE A 207 -10.25 -6.45 7.51
C ILE A 207 -10.55 -7.69 8.36
N ASN A 208 -11.77 -7.81 8.86
CA ASN A 208 -12.28 -9.06 9.40
C ASN A 208 -12.61 -10.06 8.27
N LYS A 209 -13.03 -11.30 8.64
CA LYS A 209 -13.43 -12.32 7.67
C LYS A 209 -14.37 -11.75 6.59
N TRP A 210 -14.16 -12.13 5.32
CA TRP A 210 -15.01 -11.69 4.21
C TRP A 210 -16.50 -11.95 4.45
N SER A 211 -16.83 -13.04 5.18
CA SER A 211 -18.21 -13.43 5.48
C SER A 211 -18.98 -12.44 6.37
N VAL A 212 -18.30 -11.51 7.05
CA VAL A 212 -18.96 -10.46 7.87
C VAL A 212 -18.98 -9.10 7.19
N TRP A 213 -18.45 -9.00 5.99
CA TRP A 213 -18.58 -7.81 5.17
C TRP A 213 -19.83 -7.92 4.29
N GLU A 214 -20.65 -6.87 4.26
CA GLU A 214 -21.88 -6.85 3.45
C GLU A 214 -21.62 -6.83 1.94
N THR A 215 -20.36 -6.53 1.55
CA THR A 215 -19.94 -6.44 0.16
C THR A 215 -19.19 -7.70 -0.27
N GLU A 216 -19.60 -8.26 -1.40
CA GLU A 216 -18.95 -9.43 -2.00
C GLU A 216 -17.62 -9.03 -2.65
N ILE A 217 -16.50 -9.41 -2.04
CA ILE A 217 -15.16 -9.06 -2.52
C ILE A 217 -14.92 -9.51 -3.98
N ALA A 218 -15.44 -10.67 -4.37
CA ALA A 218 -15.33 -11.18 -5.73
C ALA A 218 -15.92 -10.23 -6.77
N GLN A 219 -17.03 -9.53 -6.45
CA GLN A 219 -17.65 -8.57 -7.36
C GLN A 219 -16.76 -7.31 -7.52
N ILE A 220 -16.12 -6.84 -6.44
CA ILE A 220 -15.23 -5.68 -6.55
C ILE A 220 -14.00 -6.02 -7.39
N ILE A 221 -13.39 -7.21 -7.20
CA ILE A 221 -12.20 -7.64 -7.94
C ILE A 221 -12.45 -7.62 -9.45
N GLN A 222 -13.64 -8.00 -9.89
CA GLN A 222 -14.00 -7.95 -11.32
C GLN A 222 -14.02 -6.52 -11.89
N THR A 223 -14.16 -5.50 -11.03
CA THR A 223 -14.29 -4.08 -11.45
C THR A 223 -13.01 -3.27 -11.32
N VAL A 224 -11.95 -3.85 -10.74
CA VAL A 224 -10.65 -3.18 -10.56
C VAL A 224 -9.56 -3.89 -11.35
N ASP A 225 -8.41 -3.23 -11.51
CA ASP A 225 -7.24 -3.79 -12.18
C ASP A 225 -6.25 -4.40 -11.19
N TYR A 226 -6.22 -3.89 -9.96
CA TYR A 226 -5.40 -4.38 -8.87
C TYR A 226 -6.21 -4.45 -7.58
N ALA A 227 -5.93 -5.44 -6.74
CA ALA A 227 -6.52 -5.56 -5.40
C ALA A 227 -5.44 -5.99 -4.41
N LEU A 228 -4.95 -5.05 -3.59
CA LEU A 228 -4.01 -5.32 -2.51
C LEU A 228 -4.83 -5.66 -1.27
N LEU A 229 -4.82 -6.92 -0.85
CA LEU A 229 -5.73 -7.47 0.15
C LEU A 229 -4.99 -8.01 1.36
N ASP A 230 -5.65 -7.93 2.53
CA ASP A 230 -5.20 -8.48 3.80
C ASP A 230 -4.74 -9.94 3.66
N ALA A 231 -3.52 -10.17 4.08
CA ALA A 231 -2.88 -11.47 4.15
C ALA A 231 -2.16 -11.65 5.51
N THR A 232 -2.76 -11.14 6.58
CA THR A 232 -2.13 -11.17 7.91
C THR A 232 -1.66 -12.58 8.26
N PHE A 233 -2.48 -13.60 8.06
CA PHE A 233 -2.11 -15.00 8.28
C PHE A 233 -2.35 -15.84 7.04
N TYR A 234 -1.45 -16.78 6.79
CA TYR A 234 -1.57 -17.66 5.64
C TYR A 234 -2.67 -18.71 5.80
N GLY A 235 -2.66 -19.44 6.91
CA GLY A 235 -3.56 -20.58 7.08
C GLY A 235 -3.56 -21.17 8.48
N ASP A 236 -4.28 -22.29 8.63
CA ASP A 236 -4.32 -23.03 9.89
C ASP A 236 -2.93 -23.52 10.31
N GLY A 237 -2.67 -23.47 11.62
CA GLY A 237 -1.41 -23.95 12.19
C GLY A 237 -0.24 -22.94 12.16
N GLU A 238 -0.41 -21.76 11.54
CA GLU A 238 0.64 -20.72 11.52
C GLU A 238 1.04 -20.27 12.94
N LEU A 239 0.07 -20.17 13.84
CA LEU A 239 0.31 -19.86 15.25
C LEU A 239 0.09 -21.11 16.12
N PRO A 240 1.15 -21.80 16.56
CA PRO A 240 1.02 -23.01 17.34
C PRO A 240 0.19 -22.82 18.61
N GLY A 241 -0.79 -23.70 18.82
CA GLY A 241 -1.69 -23.67 19.98
C GLY A 241 -2.80 -22.63 19.94
N ARG A 242 -2.93 -21.84 18.87
CA ARG A 242 -4.01 -20.89 18.67
C ARG A 242 -5.05 -21.47 17.72
N ASP A 243 -6.30 -21.33 18.08
CA ASP A 243 -7.42 -21.61 17.21
C ASP A 243 -7.55 -20.51 16.14
N MET A 244 -7.05 -20.77 14.93
CA MET A 244 -7.01 -19.81 13.83
C MET A 244 -8.40 -19.43 13.31
N SER A 245 -9.43 -20.24 13.56
CA SER A 245 -10.81 -19.90 13.19
C SER A 245 -11.35 -18.67 13.96
N LYS A 246 -10.76 -18.39 15.13
CA LYS A 246 -11.10 -17.23 15.97
C LYS A 246 -10.30 -15.98 15.65
N VAL A 247 -9.35 -16.06 14.74
CA VAL A 247 -8.60 -14.91 14.26
C VAL A 247 -9.54 -14.10 13.35
N PRO A 248 -9.69 -12.79 13.61
CA PRO A 248 -10.69 -12.01 12.87
C PRO A 248 -10.32 -11.81 11.38
N HIS A 249 -9.01 -11.79 11.04
CA HIS A 249 -8.56 -11.63 9.66
C HIS A 249 -8.95 -12.82 8.76
N PRO A 250 -9.22 -12.59 7.47
CA PRO A 250 -9.31 -13.68 6.52
C PRO A 250 -7.93 -14.32 6.36
N LEU A 251 -7.86 -15.64 6.41
CA LEU A 251 -6.62 -16.34 6.05
C LEU A 251 -6.40 -16.24 4.53
N VAL A 252 -5.15 -16.26 4.10
CA VAL A 252 -4.82 -16.30 2.66
C VAL A 252 -5.53 -17.48 1.98
N THR A 253 -5.53 -18.64 2.63
CA THR A 253 -6.22 -19.83 2.13
C THR A 253 -7.74 -19.64 2.02
N GLU A 254 -8.36 -18.92 2.97
CA GLU A 254 -9.80 -18.59 2.91
C GLU A 254 -10.09 -17.60 1.77
N THR A 255 -9.23 -16.60 1.59
CA THR A 255 -9.35 -15.62 0.49
C THR A 255 -9.22 -16.32 -0.86
N MET A 256 -8.22 -17.19 -1.03
CA MET A 256 -8.07 -17.99 -2.26
C MET A 256 -9.30 -18.89 -2.52
N GLN A 257 -9.86 -19.49 -1.48
CA GLN A 257 -11.09 -20.31 -1.60
C GLN A 257 -12.30 -19.46 -1.99
N ALA A 258 -12.50 -18.30 -1.35
CA ALA A 258 -13.60 -17.38 -1.66
C ALA A 258 -13.55 -16.87 -3.11
N LEU A 259 -12.34 -16.71 -3.66
CA LEU A 259 -12.10 -16.22 -5.02
C LEU A 259 -11.89 -17.35 -6.04
N SER A 260 -11.99 -18.60 -5.65
CA SER A 260 -11.72 -19.77 -6.54
C SER A 260 -12.63 -19.84 -7.77
N GLY A 261 -13.85 -19.29 -7.67
CA GLY A 261 -14.81 -19.21 -8.78
C GLY A 261 -14.50 -18.12 -9.82
N LEU A 262 -13.55 -17.22 -9.56
CA LEU A 262 -13.14 -16.20 -10.51
C LEU A 262 -12.24 -16.77 -11.62
N SER A 263 -12.19 -16.07 -12.76
CA SER A 263 -11.23 -16.38 -13.83
C SER A 263 -9.78 -16.25 -13.32
N VAL A 264 -8.83 -16.88 -14.00
CA VAL A 264 -7.39 -16.73 -13.68
C VAL A 264 -6.97 -15.26 -13.85
N GLU A 265 -7.54 -14.57 -14.84
CA GLU A 265 -7.29 -13.15 -15.09
C GLU A 265 -7.72 -12.29 -13.91
N ASP A 266 -8.91 -12.52 -13.35
CA ASP A 266 -9.39 -11.79 -12.18
C ASP A 266 -8.58 -12.12 -10.92
N ARG A 267 -8.23 -13.40 -10.70
CA ARG A 267 -7.36 -13.78 -9.57
C ARG A 267 -5.98 -13.13 -9.66
N ASN A 268 -5.46 -12.96 -10.87
CA ASN A 268 -4.15 -12.33 -11.09
C ASN A 268 -4.14 -10.81 -10.79
N LYS A 269 -5.30 -10.20 -10.55
CA LYS A 269 -5.40 -8.81 -10.06
C LYS A 269 -5.11 -8.70 -8.56
N VAL A 270 -5.21 -9.82 -7.81
CA VAL A 270 -5.06 -9.87 -6.34
C VAL A 270 -3.60 -9.95 -5.95
N TRP A 271 -3.20 -9.08 -5.03
CA TRP A 271 -1.88 -8.98 -4.42
C TRP A 271 -2.02 -9.09 -2.91
N PHE A 272 -1.52 -10.16 -2.31
CA PHE A 272 -1.53 -10.33 -0.86
C PHE A 272 -0.51 -9.41 -0.20
N ILE A 273 -0.94 -8.64 0.82
CA ILE A 273 -0.16 -7.66 1.55
C ILE A 273 -0.48 -7.74 3.05
N HIS A 274 0.24 -7.05 3.92
CA HIS A 274 0.00 -6.98 5.38
C HIS A 274 0.29 -8.30 6.11
N MET A 275 1.40 -8.93 5.76
CA MET A 275 1.79 -10.25 6.27
C MET A 275 2.36 -10.18 7.70
N ASN A 276 1.81 -10.95 8.63
CA ASN A 276 2.39 -11.11 9.97
C ASN A 276 3.82 -11.67 9.87
N HIS A 277 4.65 -11.39 10.87
CA HIS A 277 6.05 -11.87 10.92
C HIS A 277 6.19 -13.40 10.91
N THR A 278 5.11 -14.15 11.19
CA THR A 278 5.05 -15.61 11.09
C THR A 278 4.61 -16.11 9.71
N ASN A 279 4.07 -15.21 8.89
CA ASN A 279 3.47 -15.60 7.61
C ASN A 279 4.55 -16.10 6.63
N PRO A 280 4.43 -17.34 6.11
CA PRO A 280 5.42 -17.92 5.20
C PRO A 280 5.56 -17.15 3.87
N LEU A 281 4.57 -16.32 3.49
CA LEU A 281 4.64 -15.50 2.27
C LEU A 281 5.73 -14.41 2.32
N LEU A 282 6.27 -14.09 3.50
CA LEU A 282 7.44 -13.22 3.65
C LEU A 282 8.72 -13.84 3.04
N ASN A 283 8.74 -15.17 2.91
CA ASN A 283 9.76 -15.90 2.15
C ASN A 283 9.24 -16.21 0.73
N PRO A 284 9.76 -15.56 -0.33
CA PRO A 284 9.28 -15.77 -1.69
C PRO A 284 9.48 -17.20 -2.24
N ASP A 285 10.35 -17.98 -1.61
CA ASP A 285 10.69 -19.34 -2.02
C ASP A 285 9.93 -20.41 -1.21
N SER A 286 9.03 -20.03 -0.31
CA SER A 286 8.23 -20.97 0.48
C SER A 286 7.25 -21.78 -0.40
N GLU A 287 6.86 -22.95 0.07
CA GLU A 287 5.84 -23.79 -0.60
C GLU A 287 4.50 -23.05 -0.69
N GLU A 288 4.16 -22.30 0.36
CA GLU A 288 2.96 -21.48 0.44
C GLU A 288 2.97 -20.36 -0.61
N ALA A 289 4.09 -19.67 -0.78
CA ALA A 289 4.25 -18.64 -1.81
C ALA A 289 4.11 -19.24 -3.21
N ASN A 290 4.69 -20.42 -3.44
CA ASN A 290 4.52 -21.15 -4.70
C ASN A 290 3.07 -21.57 -4.92
N THR A 291 2.37 -22.01 -3.88
CA THR A 291 0.95 -22.36 -3.92
C THR A 291 0.07 -21.17 -4.30
N VAL A 292 0.32 -19.98 -3.71
CA VAL A 292 -0.38 -18.73 -4.03
C VAL A 292 -0.24 -18.44 -5.53
N ARG A 293 0.99 -18.44 -6.04
CA ARG A 293 1.26 -18.14 -7.47
C ARG A 293 0.65 -19.18 -8.41
N ALA A 294 0.72 -20.46 -8.05
CA ALA A 294 0.14 -21.54 -8.85
C ALA A 294 -1.38 -21.44 -8.97
N ASN A 295 -2.06 -20.83 -7.98
CA ASN A 295 -3.48 -20.52 -8.00
C ASN A 295 -3.84 -19.21 -8.73
N GLY A 296 -2.85 -18.52 -9.32
CA GLY A 296 -3.05 -17.31 -10.12
C GLY A 296 -3.14 -16.02 -9.30
N PHE A 297 -2.67 -16.02 -8.06
CA PHE A 297 -2.59 -14.84 -7.19
C PHE A 297 -1.16 -14.29 -7.13
N ASN A 298 -1.00 -13.05 -6.68
CA ASN A 298 0.29 -12.40 -6.48
C ASN A 298 0.55 -12.14 -4.99
N ILE A 299 1.81 -11.94 -4.68
CA ILE A 299 2.29 -11.51 -3.36
C ILE A 299 2.98 -10.17 -3.54
N ALA A 300 2.55 -9.17 -2.79
CA ALA A 300 3.16 -7.85 -2.85
C ALA A 300 4.59 -7.87 -2.29
N VAL A 301 5.48 -7.17 -2.96
CA VAL A 301 6.85 -6.92 -2.48
C VAL A 301 7.16 -5.43 -2.60
N GLU A 302 8.03 -4.94 -1.73
CA GLU A 302 8.46 -3.54 -1.75
C GLU A 302 9.11 -3.18 -3.09
N GLY A 303 8.85 -1.97 -3.58
CA GLY A 303 9.38 -1.49 -4.85
C GLY A 303 8.53 -1.81 -6.08
N ILE A 304 7.42 -2.54 -5.95
CA ILE A 304 6.49 -2.76 -7.07
C ILE A 304 5.79 -1.45 -7.44
N ARG A 305 5.71 -1.18 -8.75
CA ARG A 305 4.89 -0.12 -9.35
C ARG A 305 3.67 -0.73 -10.03
N LEU A 306 2.49 -0.20 -9.70
CA LEU A 306 1.21 -0.58 -10.28
C LEU A 306 0.61 0.66 -10.98
N PRO A 307 0.71 0.80 -12.32
CA PRO A 307 0.18 1.94 -13.07
C PRO A 307 -1.35 2.06 -12.92
N LEU A 308 -1.87 3.31 -12.91
CA LEU A 308 -3.29 3.61 -12.69
C LEU A 308 -3.98 4.26 -13.89
#